data_0924833088a993a86aa16a87b0312a0f
#
_entry.id   0924833088a993a86aa16a87b0312a0f
#
_cell.length_a   1.000
_cell.length_b   1.000
_cell.length_c   1.000
_cell.angle_alpha   90.00
_cell.angle_beta   90.00
_cell.angle_gamma   90.00
#
_symmetry.space_group_name_H-M   'P 1'
#
loop_
_entity.id
_entity.type
_entity.pdbx_description
1 polymer ?
#
loop_
_entity_poly.entity_id
_entity_poly.type
_entity_poly.pdbx_seq_one_letter_code
_entity_poly.pdbx_strand_id
1 'polypeptide(L)'
;MYKRQKLVAGGTGKPDGLDKGYFVKPTVFADVNNNMEVARTEIFGPVLSVIPFETEEDAIKIANDTTYGLTNYIQTQDSEKVQRVARKLRSGMVDVNGAGIAVDAPFGGFKHSGIGREAGEHGLEEFLEVKAVGGWSN
;
A
#
# COMPACT_ATOMS: atom_id res chain seq x y z
N MET A 1 25.77 -5.36 -12.60
CA MET A 1 25.60 -4.03 -13.21
C MET A 1 24.28 -3.47 -12.71
N TYR A 2 24.31 -2.58 -11.73
CA TYR A 2 23.10 -1.96 -11.17
C TYR A 2 22.53 -1.02 -12.25
N LYS A 3 21.43 -1.41 -12.90
CA LYS A 3 20.62 -0.43 -13.66
C LYS A 3 20.07 0.54 -12.63
N ARG A 4 20.58 1.75 -12.67
CA ARG A 4 20.11 2.83 -11.80
C ARG A 4 18.76 3.28 -12.32
N GLN A 5 17.80 3.45 -11.40
CA GLN A 5 16.53 4.09 -11.66
C GLN A 5 16.76 5.46 -12.34
N LYS A 6 15.83 5.86 -13.19
CA LYS A 6 15.87 7.16 -13.87
C LYS A 6 15.16 8.20 -13.01
N LEU A 7 15.88 9.25 -12.59
CA LEU A 7 15.25 10.41 -11.97
C LEU A 7 14.48 11.19 -13.05
N VAL A 8 13.18 11.34 -12.88
CA VAL A 8 12.30 12.04 -13.82
C VAL A 8 11.99 13.46 -13.33
N ALA A 9 11.77 13.61 -12.01
CA ALA A 9 11.47 14.89 -11.40
C ALA A 9 11.99 14.93 -9.96
N GLY A 10 12.23 16.13 -9.44
CA GLY A 10 12.67 16.34 -8.07
C GLY A 10 14.16 16.05 -7.87
N GLY A 11 14.48 15.17 -6.93
CA GLY A 11 15.85 14.83 -6.52
C GLY A 11 16.25 15.48 -5.20
N THR A 12 17.54 15.53 -4.94
CA THR A 12 18.11 16.05 -3.68
C THR A 12 17.95 17.56 -3.55
N GLY A 13 17.97 18.05 -2.32
CA GLY A 13 17.89 19.48 -2.00
C GLY A 13 16.47 19.94 -1.67
N LYS A 14 16.34 21.21 -1.38
CA LYS A 14 15.06 21.85 -1.07
C LYS A 14 14.35 22.35 -2.32
N PRO A 15 13.01 22.47 -2.30
CA PRO A 15 12.30 23.20 -3.34
C PRO A 15 12.75 24.67 -3.43
N ASP A 16 12.68 25.24 -4.62
CA ASP A 16 13.08 26.62 -4.84
C ASP A 16 12.24 27.58 -4.00
N GLY A 17 12.87 28.58 -3.39
CA GLY A 17 12.23 29.55 -2.50
C GLY A 17 11.91 29.06 -1.08
N LEU A 18 12.30 27.83 -0.71
CA LEU A 18 12.09 27.25 0.63
C LEU A 18 13.43 27.01 1.33
N ASP A 19 14.09 28.07 1.75
CA ASP A 19 15.42 27.99 2.39
C ASP A 19 15.38 27.49 3.84
N LYS A 20 14.24 27.65 4.53
CA LYS A 20 14.05 27.23 5.92
C LYS A 20 13.06 26.07 6.00
N GLY A 21 13.19 25.24 7.07
CA GLY A 21 12.33 24.08 7.33
C GLY A 21 12.82 22.79 6.67
N TYR A 22 12.04 21.71 6.86
CA TYR A 22 12.36 20.33 6.43
C TYR A 22 11.61 19.96 5.15
N PHE A 23 11.65 20.81 4.15
CA PHE A 23 11.03 20.55 2.86
C PHE A 23 11.93 19.73 1.96
N VAL A 24 11.33 18.78 1.24
CA VAL A 24 11.98 17.98 0.22
C VAL A 24 11.23 18.12 -1.10
N LYS A 25 11.94 17.99 -2.22
CA LYS A 25 11.33 18.04 -3.55
C LYS A 25 10.47 16.79 -3.77
N PRO A 26 9.22 16.91 -4.25
CA PRO A 26 8.50 15.77 -4.80
C PRO A 26 9.35 15.11 -5.88
N THR A 27 9.61 13.82 -5.71
CA THR A 27 10.61 13.10 -6.51
C THR A 27 9.97 11.89 -7.19
N VAL A 28 10.24 11.73 -8.49
CA VAL A 28 9.72 10.63 -9.29
C VAL A 28 10.89 9.86 -9.91
N PHE A 29 10.93 8.56 -9.66
CA PHE A 29 11.82 7.62 -10.30
C PHE A 29 11.07 6.72 -11.28
N ALA A 30 11.56 6.61 -12.52
CA ALA A 30 11.10 5.65 -13.52
C ALA A 30 12.12 4.52 -13.68
N ASP A 31 11.73 3.50 -14.44
CA ASP A 31 12.51 2.29 -14.70
C ASP A 31 12.98 1.59 -13.41
N VAL A 32 12.15 1.67 -12.37
CA VAL A 32 12.39 1.00 -11.09
C VAL A 32 12.03 -0.48 -11.21
N ASN A 33 12.68 -1.32 -10.42
CA ASN A 33 12.29 -2.70 -10.19
C ASN A 33 12.45 -3.08 -8.72
N ASN A 34 11.83 -4.18 -8.29
CA ASN A 34 11.78 -4.59 -6.89
C ASN A 34 13.15 -4.97 -6.27
N ASN A 35 14.23 -5.05 -7.04
CA ASN A 35 15.58 -5.27 -6.50
C ASN A 35 16.29 -3.96 -6.12
N MET A 36 15.66 -2.81 -6.36
CA MET A 36 16.20 -1.50 -6.02
C MET A 36 15.77 -1.10 -4.62
N GLU A 37 16.65 -0.47 -3.85
CA GLU A 37 16.39 -0.02 -2.49
C GLU A 37 15.18 0.94 -2.42
N VAL A 38 15.04 1.85 -3.39
CA VAL A 38 13.92 2.79 -3.48
C VAL A 38 12.54 2.11 -3.63
N ALA A 39 12.49 0.87 -4.13
CA ALA A 39 11.26 0.08 -4.21
C ALA A 39 10.97 -0.74 -2.94
N ARG A 40 11.97 -0.95 -2.09
CA ARG A 40 11.89 -1.80 -0.89
C ARG A 40 11.73 -0.98 0.40
N THR A 41 12.25 0.23 0.40
CA THR A 41 12.26 1.10 1.59
C THR A 41 10.97 1.90 1.67
N GLU A 42 10.34 1.88 2.83
CA GLU A 42 9.24 2.80 3.15
C GLU A 42 9.85 4.18 3.46
N ILE A 43 9.88 5.06 2.43
CA ILE A 43 10.56 6.36 2.53
C ILE A 43 9.77 7.36 3.41
N PHE A 44 8.46 7.19 3.49
CA PHE A 44 7.54 8.05 4.24
C PHE A 44 7.62 9.54 3.84
N GLY A 45 7.71 9.79 2.53
CA GLY A 45 7.85 11.12 1.96
C GLY A 45 7.37 11.20 0.50
N PRO A 46 7.45 12.36 -0.15
CA PRO A 46 6.90 12.59 -1.47
C PRO A 46 7.79 11.98 -2.58
N VAL A 47 7.98 10.68 -2.52
CA VAL A 47 8.80 9.91 -3.49
C VAL A 47 7.93 8.85 -4.15
N LEU A 48 7.85 8.89 -5.47
CA LEU A 48 7.13 7.94 -6.31
C LEU A 48 8.10 7.10 -7.12
N SER A 49 7.94 5.79 -7.05
CA SER A 49 8.67 4.81 -7.88
C SER A 49 7.72 4.19 -8.90
N VAL A 50 8.04 4.31 -10.17
CA VAL A 50 7.26 3.76 -11.28
C VAL A 50 7.93 2.49 -11.77
N ILE A 51 7.21 1.37 -11.66
CA ILE A 51 7.67 0.05 -12.09
C ILE A 51 6.80 -0.39 -13.27
N PRO A 52 7.37 -0.57 -14.47
CA PRO A 52 6.62 -1.10 -15.61
C PRO A 52 6.33 -2.59 -15.44
N PHE A 53 5.23 -3.03 -16.00
CA PHE A 53 4.84 -4.44 -16.08
C PHE A 53 4.28 -4.75 -17.48
N GLU A 54 4.30 -6.02 -17.88
CA GLU A 54 3.82 -6.45 -19.20
C GLU A 54 2.44 -7.10 -19.12
N THR A 55 2.19 -7.87 -18.05
CA THR A 55 0.93 -8.60 -17.86
C THR A 55 0.27 -8.27 -16.52
N GLU A 56 -1.01 -8.58 -16.37
CA GLU A 56 -1.73 -8.45 -15.11
C GLU A 56 -1.07 -9.30 -14.01
N GLU A 57 -0.61 -10.48 -14.36
CA GLU A 57 0.09 -11.39 -13.45
C GLU A 57 1.40 -10.77 -12.95
N ASP A 58 2.15 -10.11 -13.81
CA ASP A 58 3.38 -9.40 -13.44
C ASP A 58 3.05 -8.25 -12.49
N ALA A 59 2.01 -7.46 -12.78
CA ALA A 59 1.59 -6.36 -11.91
C ALA A 59 1.26 -6.86 -10.49
N ILE A 60 0.50 -7.94 -10.38
CA ILE A 60 0.13 -8.56 -9.10
C ILE A 60 1.37 -9.09 -8.37
N LYS A 61 2.27 -9.76 -9.08
CA LYS A 61 3.52 -10.27 -8.52
C LYS A 61 4.39 -9.14 -7.99
N ILE A 62 4.58 -8.08 -8.77
CA ILE A 62 5.36 -6.89 -8.38
C ILE A 62 4.73 -6.23 -7.15
N ALA A 63 3.42 -6.01 -7.14
CA ALA A 63 2.71 -5.37 -6.04
C ALA A 63 2.80 -6.20 -4.73
N ASN A 64 2.82 -7.52 -4.84
CA ASN A 64 2.90 -8.42 -3.67
C ASN A 64 4.33 -8.66 -3.18
N ASP A 65 5.34 -8.37 -4.01
CA ASP A 65 6.76 -8.57 -3.68
C ASP A 65 7.31 -7.43 -2.83
N THR A 66 6.77 -7.30 -1.64
CA THR A 66 7.18 -6.36 -0.59
C THR A 66 6.94 -6.97 0.78
N THR A 67 7.63 -6.48 1.81
CA THR A 67 7.40 -6.86 3.21
C THR A 67 6.19 -6.14 3.82
N TYR A 68 5.66 -5.15 3.15
CA TYR A 68 4.50 -4.36 3.56
C TYR A 68 3.21 -4.81 2.88
N GLY A 69 2.07 -4.34 3.38
CA GLY A 69 0.77 -4.65 2.81
C GLY A 69 -0.36 -3.86 3.47
N LEU A 70 -0.24 -2.52 3.53
CA LEU A 70 -1.30 -1.69 4.11
C LEU A 70 -2.43 -1.49 3.10
N THR A 71 -2.15 -0.78 2.02
CA THR A 71 -3.14 -0.43 1.01
C THR A 71 -2.58 -0.62 -0.39
N ASN A 72 -3.40 -1.16 -1.28
CA ASN A 72 -3.17 -1.13 -2.73
C ASN A 72 -4.21 -0.24 -3.40
N TYR A 73 -3.88 0.26 -4.58
CA TYR A 73 -4.76 1.09 -5.40
C TYR A 73 -4.92 0.46 -6.77
N ILE A 74 -6.16 0.42 -7.28
CA ILE A 74 -6.48 -0.08 -8.61
C ILE A 74 -7.17 1.03 -9.40
N GLN A 75 -6.65 1.32 -10.59
CA GLN A 75 -7.25 2.27 -11.53
C GLN A 75 -7.70 1.53 -12.78
N THR A 76 -9.00 1.32 -12.94
CA THR A 76 -9.59 0.68 -14.12
C THR A 76 -11.11 0.90 -14.17
N GLN A 77 -11.69 0.88 -15.35
CA GLN A 77 -13.15 0.89 -15.55
C GLN A 77 -13.74 -0.53 -15.67
N ASP A 78 -12.90 -1.55 -15.70
CA ASP A 78 -13.30 -2.96 -15.80
C ASP A 78 -13.56 -3.53 -14.41
N SER A 79 -14.83 -3.73 -14.06
CA SER A 79 -15.26 -4.24 -12.75
C SER A 79 -14.85 -5.70 -12.50
N GLU A 80 -14.79 -6.53 -13.55
CA GLU A 80 -14.33 -7.92 -13.41
C GLU A 80 -12.83 -7.96 -13.11
N LYS A 81 -12.06 -7.08 -13.75
CA LYS A 81 -10.64 -6.90 -13.44
C LYS A 81 -10.44 -6.43 -12.00
N VAL A 82 -11.22 -5.47 -11.52
CA VAL A 82 -11.17 -5.02 -10.13
C VAL A 82 -11.32 -6.19 -9.17
N GLN A 83 -12.38 -6.99 -9.32
CA GLN A 83 -12.64 -8.13 -8.44
C GLN A 83 -11.52 -9.18 -8.49
N ARG A 84 -11.04 -9.49 -9.68
CA ARG A 84 -10.00 -10.50 -9.91
C ARG A 84 -8.66 -10.06 -9.33
N VAL A 85 -8.26 -8.82 -9.53
CA VAL A 85 -6.98 -8.28 -9.06
C VAL A 85 -7.03 -8.03 -7.56
N ALA A 86 -8.08 -7.39 -7.03
CA ALA A 86 -8.19 -7.08 -5.60
C ALA A 86 -8.06 -8.33 -4.73
N ARG A 87 -8.64 -9.47 -5.12
CA ARG A 87 -8.53 -10.74 -4.40
C ARG A 87 -7.12 -11.32 -4.36
N LYS A 88 -6.28 -10.96 -5.33
CA LYS A 88 -4.90 -11.46 -5.43
C LYS A 88 -3.87 -10.54 -4.76
N LEU A 89 -4.23 -9.29 -4.49
CA LEU A 89 -3.35 -8.35 -3.79
C LEU A 89 -3.25 -8.68 -2.31
N ARG A 90 -2.04 -8.67 -1.79
CA ARG A 90 -1.71 -9.03 -0.40
C ARG A 90 -1.56 -7.78 0.46
N SER A 91 -2.67 -7.06 0.63
CA SER A 91 -2.80 -5.90 1.51
C SER A 91 -4.10 -5.98 2.31
N GLY A 92 -4.16 -5.24 3.41
CA GLY A 92 -5.36 -5.17 4.23
C GLY A 92 -6.48 -4.37 3.59
N MET A 93 -6.14 -3.44 2.70
CA MET A 93 -7.08 -2.59 1.99
C MET A 93 -6.77 -2.50 0.50
N VAL A 94 -7.81 -2.28 -0.30
CA VAL A 94 -7.69 -1.98 -1.74
C VAL A 94 -8.64 -0.84 -2.08
N ASP A 95 -8.09 0.28 -2.51
CA ASP A 95 -8.87 1.42 -3.00
C ASP A 95 -8.99 1.34 -4.53
N VAL A 96 -10.18 1.53 -5.02
CA VAL A 96 -10.48 1.47 -6.46
C VAL A 96 -10.85 2.86 -6.96
N ASN A 97 -10.11 3.34 -7.93
CA ASN A 97 -10.33 4.64 -8.61
C ASN A 97 -10.38 5.85 -7.68
N GLY A 98 -9.73 5.76 -6.51
CA GLY A 98 -9.71 6.85 -5.52
C GLY A 98 -11.03 7.06 -4.80
N ALA A 99 -11.88 6.04 -4.70
CA ALA A 99 -13.16 6.11 -3.99
C ALA A 99 -13.00 6.28 -2.48
N GLY A 100 -11.83 5.93 -1.96
CA GLY A 100 -11.57 5.86 -0.51
C GLY A 100 -12.12 4.59 0.14
N ILE A 101 -11.66 4.33 1.34
CA ILE A 101 -12.16 3.24 2.18
C ILE A 101 -13.28 3.76 3.07
N ALA A 102 -14.39 3.03 3.18
CA ALA A 102 -15.51 3.42 4.04
C ALA A 102 -15.05 3.57 5.50
N VAL A 103 -15.65 4.53 6.23
CA VAL A 103 -15.23 4.88 7.60
C VAL A 103 -15.41 3.74 8.59
N ASP A 104 -16.39 2.87 8.33
CA ASP A 104 -16.73 1.69 9.11
C ASP A 104 -16.06 0.41 8.60
N ALA A 105 -15.30 0.49 7.50
CA ALA A 105 -14.52 -0.64 7.03
C ALA A 105 -13.28 -0.85 7.90
N PRO A 106 -12.84 -2.11 8.10
CA PRO A 106 -11.67 -2.40 8.92
C PRO A 106 -10.40 -1.81 8.30
N PHE A 107 -9.74 -0.94 9.03
CA PHE A 107 -8.45 -0.35 8.66
C PHE A 107 -7.30 -1.19 9.24
N GLY A 108 -6.33 -1.53 8.41
CA GLY A 108 -5.14 -2.25 8.85
C GLY A 108 -4.45 -2.98 7.72
N GLY A 109 -3.27 -3.53 8.00
CA GLY A 109 -2.39 -4.11 7.01
C GLY A 109 -2.16 -5.61 7.16
N PHE A 110 -1.40 -6.14 6.20
CA PHE A 110 -0.80 -7.46 6.22
C PHE A 110 0.71 -7.33 6.43
N LYS A 111 1.36 -8.43 6.78
CA LYS A 111 2.82 -8.51 6.89
C LYS A 111 3.36 -7.48 7.92
N HIS A 112 4.41 -6.72 7.56
CA HIS A 112 4.98 -5.71 8.46
C HIS A 112 4.11 -4.45 8.64
N SER A 113 3.06 -4.29 7.84
CA SER A 113 2.11 -3.18 8.02
C SER A 113 1.12 -3.40 9.17
N GLY A 114 1.18 -4.53 9.86
CA GLY A 114 0.40 -4.83 11.05
C GLY A 114 -0.40 -6.12 10.96
N ILE A 115 -0.96 -6.55 12.09
CA ILE A 115 -1.73 -7.80 12.22
C ILE A 115 -3.17 -7.59 12.69
N GLY A 116 -3.46 -6.48 13.36
CA GLY A 116 -4.80 -6.13 13.84
C GLY A 116 -5.60 -5.30 12.84
N ARG A 117 -6.81 -4.93 13.26
CA ARG A 117 -7.67 -4.01 12.51
C ARG A 117 -8.19 -2.93 13.45
N GLU A 118 -8.34 -1.72 12.88
CA GLU A 118 -9.03 -0.61 13.51
C GLU A 118 -10.34 -0.36 12.78
N ALA A 119 -11.26 0.38 13.39
CA ALA A 119 -12.57 0.74 12.87
C ALA A 119 -13.53 -0.43 12.61
N GLY A 120 -14.81 -0.12 12.52
CA GLY A 120 -15.87 -1.08 12.30
C GLY A 120 -15.99 -2.14 13.39
N GLU A 121 -16.70 -3.22 13.10
CA GLU A 121 -16.91 -4.34 14.00
C GLU A 121 -15.60 -5.08 14.30
N HIS A 122 -14.77 -5.30 13.30
CA HIS A 122 -13.47 -5.96 13.47
C HIS A 122 -12.51 -5.17 14.37
N GLY A 123 -12.56 -3.83 14.33
CA GLY A 123 -11.77 -3.02 15.23
C GLY A 123 -12.25 -3.11 16.68
N LEU A 124 -13.56 -3.26 16.89
CA LEU A 124 -14.13 -3.47 18.23
C LEU A 124 -13.73 -4.84 18.79
N GLU A 125 -13.71 -5.87 17.97
CA GLU A 125 -13.37 -7.26 18.39
C GLU A 125 -11.97 -7.35 19.02
N GLU A 126 -11.02 -6.51 18.60
CA GLU A 126 -9.66 -6.45 19.16
C GLU A 126 -9.63 -6.05 20.67
N PHE A 127 -10.70 -5.45 21.17
CA PHE A 127 -10.87 -5.02 22.57
C PHE A 127 -11.80 -5.91 23.37
N LEU A 128 -12.34 -6.98 22.80
CA LEU A 128 -13.28 -7.87 23.43
C LEU A 128 -12.63 -9.20 23.82
N GLU A 129 -13.03 -9.71 24.99
CA GLU A 129 -12.67 -11.03 25.47
C GLU A 129 -13.75 -12.06 25.11
N VAL A 130 -13.38 -13.13 24.45
CA VAL A 130 -14.29 -14.22 24.08
C VAL A 130 -14.36 -15.25 25.20
N LYS A 131 -15.57 -15.51 25.71
CA LYS A 131 -15.82 -16.54 26.73
C LYS A 131 -16.78 -17.63 26.21
N ALA A 132 -16.35 -18.89 26.25
CA ALA A 132 -17.21 -20.02 26.00
C ALA A 132 -17.93 -20.45 27.30
N VAL A 133 -19.25 -20.63 27.24
CA VAL A 133 -20.07 -21.16 28.35
C VAL A 133 -20.76 -22.41 27.87
N GLY A 134 -20.41 -23.56 28.48
CA GLY A 134 -21.08 -24.85 28.25
C GLY A 134 -22.17 -25.14 29.28
N GLY A 135 -23.14 -26.01 28.93
CA GLY A 135 -24.18 -26.49 29.86
C GLY A 135 -25.28 -25.49 30.21
N TRP A 136 -25.37 -24.36 29.46
CA TRP A 136 -26.48 -23.41 29.62
C TRP A 136 -27.74 -24.00 29.02
N SER A 137 -28.73 -24.28 29.84
CA SER A 137 -30.09 -24.66 29.44
C SER A 137 -31.06 -23.54 29.83
N ASN A 138 -31.92 -23.13 28.90
CA ASN A 138 -33.08 -22.27 29.21
C ASN A 138 -34.11 -23.05 30.01
#